data_02cf1cedef27dfa528c55d97abdd1ad7
#
_entry.id   02cf1cedef27dfa528c55d97abdd1ad7
#
_cell.length_a   1.000
_cell.length_b   1.000
_cell.length_c   1.000
_cell.angle_alpha   90.00
_cell.angle_beta   90.00
_cell.angle_gamma   90.00
#
_symmetry.space_group_name_H-M   'P 1'
#
loop_
_entity.id
_entity.type
_entity.pdbx_description
1 polymer ?
#
loop_
_entity_poly.entity_id
_entity_poly.type
_entity_poly.pdbx_seq_one_letter_code
_entity_poly.pdbx_strand_id
1 'polypeptide(L)'
;QTFVKAAVLACCMAAVGCKQAPMTMGPGEYAVMTIATTDREIPSNYSATIRGRQDIAIYPQVSGTISQLCVNEGQKVAKGQTLFIIDQVPYKAALQTAEANVEAAKAGVATAQLTYDSKKELFARNVVSQFDLSTANNNLLTAKAQLAQAEAQRVNAANNLSYTVVKAPTDGVVGTLPYRVGALVSASIPQPLTTVSDNSEMYVYFSMTENQLLALTRQYGSIAETLKSMPGVQLQLSDGSTYDQTGRVESISGVIDTSTGSVSLRAAFPNPNGLLHSGGAGNIILPSIYKDCIAVPQAATFELQNKVYVYKVCLLYTSPSP
;
A
#
# COMPACT_ATOMS: atom_id res chain seq x y z
N GLN A 1 26.45 46.13 86.83
CA GLN A 1 24.96 46.28 86.83
C GLN A 1 24.33 46.43 85.40
N THR A 2 25.09 46.77 84.38
CA THR A 2 24.61 46.95 83.01
C THR A 2 24.42 45.63 82.23
N PHE A 3 25.23 44.61 82.56
CA PHE A 3 25.13 43.27 81.89
C PHE A 3 23.93 42.46 82.36
N VAL A 4 23.48 42.59 83.55
CA VAL A 4 22.32 41.86 84.08
C VAL A 4 21.00 42.41 83.52
N LYS A 5 20.93 43.71 83.32
CA LYS A 5 19.72 44.34 82.69
C LYS A 5 19.57 43.98 81.23
N ALA A 6 20.66 43.79 80.45
CA ALA A 6 20.61 43.36 79.03
C ALA A 6 20.18 41.88 78.91
N ALA A 7 20.58 41.01 79.80
CA ALA A 7 20.19 39.58 79.80
C ALA A 7 18.70 39.38 80.15
N VAL A 8 18.13 40.19 81.04
CA VAL A 8 16.70 40.13 81.40
C VAL A 8 15.82 40.66 80.21
N LEU A 9 16.29 41.71 79.55
CA LEU A 9 15.54 42.25 78.35
C LEU A 9 15.57 41.27 77.14
N ALA A 10 16.66 40.53 76.95
CA ALA A 10 16.77 39.50 75.90
C ALA A 10 15.90 38.26 76.22
N CYS A 11 15.75 37.89 77.54
CA CYS A 11 14.90 36.79 77.93
C CYS A 11 13.38 37.07 77.75
N CYS A 12 12.98 38.36 77.97
CA CYS A 12 11.57 38.75 77.73
C CYS A 12 11.14 38.82 76.27
N MET A 13 12.07 39.04 75.30
CA MET A 13 11.74 39.02 73.88
C MET A 13 11.63 37.58 73.28
N ALA A 14 12.15 36.55 73.95
CA ALA A 14 12.04 35.17 73.54
C ALA A 14 10.72 34.48 73.90
N ALA A 15 9.85 35.15 74.68
CA ALA A 15 8.60 34.55 75.17
C ALA A 15 7.34 35.00 74.40
N VAL A 16 7.50 35.77 73.24
CA VAL A 16 6.41 35.94 72.31
C VAL A 16 6.38 34.77 71.33
N GLY A 17 6.08 33.61 71.86
CA GLY A 17 5.77 32.41 71.04
C GLY A 17 4.57 32.74 70.20
N CYS A 18 4.76 32.68 68.84
CA CYS A 18 3.68 32.71 67.90
C CYS A 18 2.64 31.65 68.32
N LYS A 19 1.51 32.08 68.87
CA LYS A 19 0.28 31.28 68.76
C LYS A 19 -0.11 31.20 67.28
N GLN A 20 0.40 30.18 66.61
CA GLN A 20 -0.25 29.75 65.39
C GLN A 20 -1.68 29.33 65.75
N ALA A 21 -2.61 30.20 65.42
CA ALA A 21 -4.02 29.78 65.43
C ALA A 21 -4.14 28.53 64.59
N PRO A 22 -4.79 27.45 65.09
CA PRO A 22 -5.10 26.33 64.25
C PRO A 22 -5.86 26.88 63.05
N MET A 23 -5.29 26.72 61.84
CA MET A 23 -6.07 26.90 60.62
C MET A 23 -7.18 25.86 60.67
N THR A 24 -8.33 26.24 61.18
CA THR A 24 -9.57 25.53 60.93
C THR A 24 -9.83 25.70 59.42
N MET A 25 -9.41 24.72 58.64
CA MET A 25 -9.95 24.59 57.27
C MET A 25 -11.47 24.51 57.44
N GLY A 26 -12.14 25.61 57.13
CA GLY A 26 -13.60 25.57 56.99
C GLY A 26 -13.98 24.43 56.04
N PRO A 27 -15.18 23.92 56.10
CA PRO A 27 -15.62 22.89 55.16
C PRO A 27 -15.34 23.39 53.74
N GLY A 28 -14.40 22.70 53.04
CA GLY A 28 -14.01 23.08 51.70
C GLY A 28 -15.24 23.05 50.81
N GLU A 29 -15.52 24.18 50.17
CA GLU A 29 -16.53 24.24 49.12
C GLU A 29 -15.98 23.52 47.90
N TYR A 30 -16.59 22.42 47.53
CA TYR A 30 -16.25 21.68 46.33
C TYR A 30 -17.31 21.88 45.27
N ALA A 31 -16.87 22.23 44.05
CA ALA A 31 -17.76 22.28 42.89
C ALA A 31 -18.26 20.86 42.59
N VAL A 32 -19.54 20.67 42.51
CA VAL A 32 -20.16 19.39 42.17
C VAL A 32 -20.83 19.51 40.77
N MET A 33 -20.74 18.45 39.99
CA MET A 33 -21.34 18.39 38.66
C MET A 33 -22.28 17.18 38.59
N THR A 34 -23.46 17.40 38.05
CA THR A 34 -24.36 16.30 37.73
C THR A 34 -23.88 15.67 36.42
N ILE A 35 -23.64 14.36 36.44
CA ILE A 35 -23.17 13.58 35.31
C ILE A 35 -24.38 12.92 34.67
N ALA A 36 -24.51 13.11 33.35
CA ALA A 36 -25.46 12.39 32.51
C ALA A 36 -24.68 11.47 31.55
N THR A 37 -25.34 10.42 31.10
CA THR A 37 -24.81 9.60 30.00
C THR A 37 -24.87 10.39 28.70
N THR A 38 -23.76 10.38 27.97
CA THR A 38 -23.62 11.04 26.66
C THR A 38 -22.87 10.16 25.70
N ASP A 39 -23.18 10.26 24.44
CA ASP A 39 -22.34 9.65 23.39
C ASP A 39 -21.06 10.48 23.24
N ARG A 40 -19.92 9.80 23.22
CA ARG A 40 -18.60 10.45 23.02
C ARG A 40 -17.87 9.78 21.92
N GLU A 41 -17.29 10.60 21.07
CA GLU A 41 -16.38 10.19 20.01
C GLU A 41 -14.95 10.36 20.52
N ILE A 42 -14.21 9.27 20.56
CA ILE A 42 -12.80 9.25 20.97
C ILE A 42 -11.98 8.85 19.76
N PRO A 43 -11.11 9.72 19.25
CA PRO A 43 -10.25 9.39 18.12
C PRO A 43 -9.16 8.40 18.56
N SER A 44 -9.01 7.32 17.81
CA SER A 44 -7.90 6.38 17.96
C SER A 44 -6.91 6.60 16.82
N ASN A 45 -5.64 6.78 17.15
CA ASN A 45 -4.58 7.03 16.18
C ASN A 45 -3.81 5.74 15.90
N TYR A 46 -3.63 5.43 14.61
CA TYR A 46 -2.89 4.27 14.14
C TYR A 46 -1.80 4.72 13.18
N SER A 47 -0.56 4.28 13.40
CA SER A 47 0.52 4.54 12.45
C SER A 47 0.22 3.85 11.13
N ALA A 48 0.45 4.55 10.05
CA ALA A 48 0.05 4.12 8.73
C ALA A 48 1.13 4.38 7.68
N THR A 49 1.15 3.52 6.65
CA THR A 49 1.99 3.67 5.47
C THR A 49 1.11 3.97 4.27
N ILE A 50 1.50 4.99 3.50
CA ILE A 50 0.79 5.44 2.31
C ILE A 50 1.44 4.77 1.09
N ARG A 51 0.63 4.16 0.22
CA ARG A 51 1.06 3.56 -1.04
C ARG A 51 0.15 4.01 -2.17
N GLY A 52 0.69 4.10 -3.38
CA GLY A 52 -0.11 4.28 -4.57
C GLY A 52 -1.07 3.09 -4.78
N ARG A 53 -2.12 3.31 -5.53
CA ARG A 53 -3.06 2.25 -5.90
C ARG A 53 -2.36 1.06 -6.54
N GLN A 54 -1.35 1.33 -7.38
CA GLN A 54 -0.47 0.35 -7.98
C GLN A 54 0.94 0.92 -8.09
N ASP A 55 1.90 0.23 -7.50
CA ASP A 55 3.33 0.50 -7.67
C ASP A 55 3.91 -0.65 -8.49
N ILE A 56 4.17 -0.41 -9.76
CA ILE A 56 4.65 -1.43 -10.69
C ILE A 56 6.13 -1.20 -10.98
N ALA A 57 6.96 -2.11 -10.51
CA ALA A 57 8.39 -2.13 -10.82
C ALA A 57 8.60 -2.63 -12.26
N ILE A 58 9.24 -1.84 -13.08
CA ILE A 58 9.49 -2.11 -14.50
C ILE A 58 10.86 -2.75 -14.67
N TYR A 59 10.86 -3.99 -15.13
CA TYR A 59 12.07 -4.74 -15.48
C TYR A 59 12.16 -4.95 -16.98
N PRO A 60 13.37 -4.95 -17.58
CA PRO A 60 13.54 -5.30 -18.98
C PRO A 60 13.29 -6.80 -19.17
N GLN A 61 12.66 -7.17 -20.27
CA GLN A 61 12.44 -8.58 -20.62
C GLN A 61 13.52 -9.15 -21.52
N VAL A 62 14.35 -8.27 -22.09
CA VAL A 62 15.47 -8.61 -22.97
C VAL A 62 16.74 -7.92 -22.50
N SER A 63 17.91 -8.49 -22.88
CA SER A 63 19.21 -7.93 -22.52
C SER A 63 19.70 -6.97 -23.60
N GLY A 64 20.39 -5.91 -23.20
CA GLY A 64 20.99 -4.96 -24.15
C GLY A 64 21.34 -3.63 -23.47
N THR A 65 21.92 -2.73 -24.21
CA THR A 65 22.22 -1.37 -23.73
C THR A 65 21.01 -0.46 -23.92
N ILE A 66 20.75 0.43 -22.97
CA ILE A 66 19.73 1.46 -23.11
C ILE A 66 20.22 2.44 -24.19
N SER A 67 19.51 2.48 -25.32
CA SER A 67 19.81 3.41 -26.41
C SER A 67 19.18 4.77 -26.21
N GLN A 68 17.98 4.82 -25.63
CA GLN A 68 17.25 6.06 -25.38
C GLN A 68 16.40 5.98 -24.12
N LEU A 69 16.38 7.10 -23.39
CA LEU A 69 15.48 7.35 -22.26
C LEU A 69 14.42 8.37 -22.74
N CYS A 70 13.14 7.97 -22.68
CA CYS A 70 12.03 8.77 -23.22
C CYS A 70 11.25 9.53 -22.14
N VAL A 71 11.61 9.39 -20.87
CA VAL A 71 10.91 10.00 -19.73
C VAL A 71 11.89 10.53 -18.69
N ASN A 72 11.40 11.45 -17.85
CA ASN A 72 12.13 11.98 -16.70
C ASN A 72 11.54 11.48 -15.39
N GLU A 73 12.34 11.55 -14.31
CA GLU A 73 11.87 11.25 -12.96
C GLU A 73 10.74 12.21 -12.57
N GLY A 74 9.70 11.69 -11.93
CA GLY A 74 8.51 12.46 -11.54
C GLY A 74 7.54 12.81 -12.67
N GLN A 75 7.82 12.41 -13.92
CA GLN A 75 6.96 12.67 -15.06
C GLN A 75 5.70 11.83 -15.01
N LYS A 76 4.54 12.43 -15.31
CA LYS A 76 3.28 11.71 -15.54
C LYS A 76 3.35 11.00 -16.88
N VAL A 77 2.96 9.74 -16.93
CA VAL A 77 2.93 8.89 -18.12
C VAL A 77 1.59 8.22 -18.26
N ALA A 78 1.18 7.99 -19.52
CA ALA A 78 0.00 7.24 -19.86
C ALA A 78 0.33 5.77 -20.13
N LYS A 79 -0.63 4.89 -19.94
CA LYS A 79 -0.53 3.48 -20.29
C LYS A 79 -0.11 3.31 -21.75
N GLY A 80 0.92 2.48 -22.00
CA GLY A 80 1.49 2.24 -23.34
C GLY A 80 2.52 3.27 -23.78
N GLN A 81 2.75 4.36 -23.05
CA GLN A 81 3.79 5.33 -23.33
C GLN A 81 5.17 4.68 -23.22
N THR A 82 6.07 4.96 -24.18
CA THR A 82 7.44 4.45 -24.16
C THR A 82 8.25 5.12 -23.06
N LEU A 83 8.91 4.30 -22.24
CA LEU A 83 9.78 4.73 -21.14
C LEU A 83 11.25 4.64 -21.54
N PHE A 84 11.66 3.47 -22.07
CA PHE A 84 13.04 3.17 -22.46
C PHE A 84 13.05 2.46 -23.81
N ILE A 85 14.12 2.66 -24.55
CA ILE A 85 14.44 1.90 -25.75
C ILE A 85 15.79 1.21 -25.52
N ILE A 86 15.79 -0.12 -25.60
CA ILE A 86 16.98 -0.96 -25.57
C ILE A 86 17.47 -1.12 -27.00
N ASP A 87 18.77 -1.31 -27.20
CA ASP A 87 19.36 -1.49 -28.53
C ASP A 87 18.60 -2.55 -29.34
N GLN A 88 18.03 -2.12 -30.45
CA GLN A 88 17.17 -2.91 -31.31
C GLN A 88 17.93 -3.63 -32.44
N VAL A 89 19.17 -3.23 -32.72
CA VAL A 89 19.93 -3.73 -33.87
C VAL A 89 19.99 -5.25 -33.92
N PRO A 90 20.43 -5.95 -32.86
CA PRO A 90 20.52 -7.41 -32.88
C PRO A 90 19.14 -8.10 -33.03
N TYR A 91 18.11 -7.51 -32.43
CA TYR A 91 16.74 -8.06 -32.48
C TYR A 91 16.09 -7.87 -33.85
N LYS A 92 16.34 -6.75 -34.54
CA LYS A 92 15.88 -6.52 -35.93
C LYS A 92 16.57 -7.51 -36.88
N ALA A 93 17.88 -7.73 -36.73
CA ALA A 93 18.59 -8.70 -37.56
C ALA A 93 18.07 -10.13 -37.32
N ALA A 94 17.78 -10.52 -36.09
CA ALA A 94 17.19 -11.81 -35.74
C ALA A 94 15.80 -11.98 -36.38
N LEU A 95 14.95 -10.95 -36.33
CA LEU A 95 13.62 -10.97 -36.96
C LEU A 95 13.76 -11.12 -38.47
N GLN A 96 14.62 -10.36 -39.14
CA GLN A 96 14.85 -10.45 -40.57
C GLN A 96 15.32 -11.85 -41.02
N THR A 97 16.21 -12.48 -40.19
CA THR A 97 16.63 -13.86 -40.44
C THR A 97 15.47 -14.84 -40.29
N ALA A 98 14.62 -14.69 -39.29
CA ALA A 98 13.45 -15.54 -39.09
C ALA A 98 12.42 -15.36 -40.22
N GLU A 99 12.23 -14.14 -40.70
CA GLU A 99 11.38 -13.83 -41.86
C GLU A 99 11.88 -14.53 -43.15
N ALA A 100 13.19 -14.47 -43.43
CA ALA A 100 13.80 -15.16 -44.53
C ALA A 100 13.61 -16.70 -44.48
N ASN A 101 13.70 -17.28 -43.27
CA ASN A 101 13.44 -18.71 -43.03
C ASN A 101 11.97 -19.08 -43.33
N VAL A 102 11.02 -18.22 -42.96
CA VAL A 102 9.59 -18.41 -43.31
C VAL A 102 9.39 -18.44 -44.84
N GLU A 103 10.01 -17.50 -45.56
CA GLU A 103 9.89 -17.48 -47.02
C GLU A 103 10.52 -18.71 -47.67
N ALA A 104 11.67 -19.19 -47.19
CA ALA A 104 12.28 -20.42 -47.64
C ALA A 104 11.37 -21.65 -47.37
N ALA A 105 10.77 -21.73 -46.17
CA ALA A 105 9.85 -22.80 -45.83
C ALA A 105 8.55 -22.76 -46.68
N LYS A 106 8.02 -21.57 -46.97
CA LYS A 106 6.87 -21.39 -47.89
C LYS A 106 7.18 -21.93 -49.29
N ALA A 107 8.37 -21.63 -49.82
CA ALA A 107 8.81 -22.18 -51.12
C ALA A 107 8.90 -23.71 -51.09
N GLY A 108 9.39 -24.27 -49.96
CA GLY A 108 9.41 -25.72 -49.73
C GLY A 108 8.00 -26.35 -49.74
N VAL A 109 7.03 -25.71 -49.07
CA VAL A 109 5.63 -26.15 -49.13
C VAL A 109 5.05 -26.09 -50.54
N ALA A 110 5.31 -24.99 -51.27
CA ALA A 110 4.82 -24.86 -52.63
C ALA A 110 5.35 -25.96 -53.56
N THR A 111 6.65 -26.30 -53.42
CA THR A 111 7.28 -27.39 -54.19
C THR A 111 6.68 -28.76 -53.81
N ALA A 112 6.51 -29.04 -52.52
CA ALA A 112 5.92 -30.30 -52.04
C ALA A 112 4.43 -30.43 -52.44
N GLN A 113 3.69 -29.31 -52.42
CA GLN A 113 2.29 -29.24 -52.85
C GLN A 113 2.18 -29.56 -54.35
N LEU A 114 3.02 -28.95 -55.19
CA LEU A 114 3.04 -29.20 -56.63
C LEU A 114 3.35 -30.71 -56.91
N THR A 115 4.31 -31.28 -56.22
CA THR A 115 4.67 -32.70 -56.34
C THR A 115 3.51 -33.60 -55.93
N TYR A 116 2.84 -33.29 -54.82
CA TYR A 116 1.66 -34.04 -54.38
C TYR A 116 0.53 -33.94 -55.38
N ASP A 117 0.21 -32.79 -55.91
CA ASP A 117 -0.87 -32.57 -56.88
C ASP A 117 -0.60 -33.33 -58.20
N SER A 118 0.65 -33.26 -58.69
CA SER A 118 1.08 -34.04 -59.87
C SER A 118 0.94 -35.58 -59.63
N LYS A 119 1.38 -36.06 -58.46
CA LYS A 119 1.24 -37.51 -58.14
C LYS A 119 -0.21 -37.91 -57.97
N LYS A 120 -1.07 -37.05 -57.46
CA LYS A 120 -2.51 -37.26 -57.33
C LYS A 120 -3.20 -37.43 -58.68
N GLU A 121 -2.85 -36.58 -59.63
CA GLU A 121 -3.38 -36.67 -61.03
C GLU A 121 -2.93 -37.94 -61.72
N LEU A 122 -1.64 -38.34 -61.59
CA LEU A 122 -1.09 -39.55 -62.16
C LEU A 122 -1.70 -40.79 -61.52
N PHE A 123 -1.98 -40.79 -60.23
CA PHE A 123 -2.66 -41.85 -59.50
C PHE A 123 -4.10 -42.07 -60.01
N ALA A 124 -4.83 -40.98 -60.25
CA ALA A 124 -6.18 -41.02 -60.85
C ALA A 124 -6.20 -41.66 -62.23
N ARG A 125 -5.07 -41.65 -62.96
CA ARG A 125 -4.88 -42.28 -64.26
C ARG A 125 -4.22 -43.67 -64.16
N ASN A 126 -4.05 -44.23 -62.97
CA ASN A 126 -3.37 -45.51 -62.64
C ASN A 126 -1.90 -45.59 -63.14
N VAL A 127 -1.18 -44.46 -63.19
CA VAL A 127 0.21 -44.38 -63.67
C VAL A 127 1.21 -44.55 -62.51
N VAL A 128 0.83 -44.20 -61.27
CA VAL A 128 1.69 -44.33 -60.06
C VAL A 128 1.01 -45.14 -58.99
N SER A 129 1.83 -45.68 -58.03
CA SER A 129 1.32 -46.52 -56.97
C SER A 129 0.72 -45.67 -55.82
N GLN A 130 -0.13 -46.32 -55.01
CA GLN A 130 -0.63 -45.73 -53.73
C GLN A 130 0.50 -45.31 -52.79
N PHE A 131 1.59 -46.07 -52.79
CA PHE A 131 2.78 -45.77 -52.00
C PHE A 131 3.42 -44.45 -52.41
N ASP A 132 3.54 -44.18 -53.73
CA ASP A 132 4.11 -42.91 -54.27
C ASP A 132 3.26 -41.70 -53.85
N LEU A 133 1.92 -41.85 -53.96
CA LEU A 133 1.00 -40.80 -53.54
C LEU A 133 1.10 -40.52 -52.02
N SER A 134 1.14 -41.59 -51.23
CA SER A 134 1.27 -41.45 -49.75
C SER A 134 2.59 -40.82 -49.35
N THR A 135 3.68 -41.18 -50.04
CA THR A 135 5.00 -40.58 -49.84
C THR A 135 5.00 -39.07 -50.15
N ALA A 136 4.40 -38.69 -51.29
CA ALA A 136 4.28 -37.28 -51.67
C ALA A 136 3.41 -36.47 -50.65
N ASN A 137 2.34 -37.10 -50.13
CA ASN A 137 1.52 -36.51 -49.06
C ASN A 137 2.30 -36.33 -47.76
N ASN A 138 3.08 -37.30 -47.33
CA ASN A 138 3.91 -37.23 -46.13
C ASN A 138 4.99 -36.13 -46.27
N ASN A 139 5.60 -36.01 -47.46
CA ASN A 139 6.55 -34.93 -47.74
C ASN A 139 5.89 -33.55 -47.66
N LEU A 140 4.67 -33.42 -48.16
CA LEU A 140 3.89 -32.18 -48.04
C LEU A 140 3.57 -31.85 -46.55
N LEU A 141 3.17 -32.84 -45.76
CA LEU A 141 2.92 -32.66 -44.32
C LEU A 141 4.19 -32.25 -43.59
N THR A 142 5.33 -32.86 -43.94
CA THR A 142 6.64 -32.47 -43.37
C THR A 142 7.00 -31.01 -43.70
N ALA A 143 6.84 -30.63 -44.98
CA ALA A 143 7.10 -29.24 -45.38
C ALA A 143 6.15 -28.24 -44.68
N LYS A 144 4.88 -28.56 -44.49
CA LYS A 144 3.93 -27.73 -43.71
C LYS A 144 4.34 -27.63 -42.24
N ALA A 145 4.84 -28.72 -41.63
CA ALA A 145 5.35 -28.68 -40.26
C ALA A 145 6.60 -27.78 -40.12
N GLN A 146 7.51 -27.85 -41.12
CA GLN A 146 8.68 -26.93 -41.19
C GLN A 146 8.28 -25.48 -41.31
N LEU A 147 7.25 -25.16 -42.11
CA LEU A 147 6.71 -23.81 -42.22
C LEU A 147 6.15 -23.34 -40.89
N ALA A 148 5.34 -24.15 -40.19
CA ALA A 148 4.78 -23.81 -38.90
C ALA A 148 5.89 -23.57 -37.84
N GLN A 149 6.98 -24.35 -37.87
CA GLN A 149 8.15 -24.12 -37.02
C GLN A 149 8.83 -22.80 -37.35
N ALA A 150 9.04 -22.46 -38.61
CA ALA A 150 9.65 -21.19 -38.99
C ALA A 150 8.78 -19.97 -38.60
N GLU A 151 7.45 -20.09 -38.77
CA GLU A 151 6.50 -19.07 -38.32
C GLU A 151 6.54 -18.85 -36.82
N ALA A 152 6.63 -19.92 -36.04
CA ALA A 152 6.80 -19.81 -34.57
C ALA A 152 8.12 -19.09 -34.19
N GLN A 153 9.22 -19.39 -34.88
CA GLN A 153 10.50 -18.70 -34.68
C GLN A 153 10.40 -17.21 -35.04
N ARG A 154 9.72 -16.86 -36.14
CA ARG A 154 9.47 -15.45 -36.50
C ARG A 154 8.66 -14.72 -35.40
N VAL A 155 7.60 -15.35 -34.88
CA VAL A 155 6.81 -14.76 -33.78
C VAL A 155 7.67 -14.53 -32.53
N ASN A 156 8.54 -15.47 -32.17
CA ASN A 156 9.46 -15.30 -31.03
C ASN A 156 10.44 -14.14 -31.27
N ALA A 157 11.02 -14.01 -32.46
CA ALA A 157 11.91 -12.92 -32.80
C ALA A 157 11.18 -11.56 -32.78
N ALA A 158 9.95 -11.50 -33.28
CA ALA A 158 9.11 -10.31 -33.24
C ALA A 158 8.76 -9.89 -31.79
N ASN A 159 8.44 -10.85 -30.93
CA ASN A 159 8.18 -10.58 -29.50
C ASN A 159 9.44 -10.03 -28.82
N ASN A 160 10.61 -10.63 -29.04
CA ASN A 160 11.87 -10.15 -28.47
C ASN A 160 12.19 -8.72 -28.95
N LEU A 161 11.93 -8.39 -30.21
CA LEU A 161 12.05 -7.03 -30.71
C LEU A 161 11.04 -6.09 -30.04
N SER A 162 9.81 -6.52 -29.81
CA SER A 162 8.80 -5.70 -29.13
C SER A 162 9.20 -5.37 -27.69
N TYR A 163 9.86 -6.29 -27.00
CA TYR A 163 10.34 -6.11 -25.62
C TYR A 163 11.52 -5.14 -25.48
N THR A 164 12.18 -4.78 -26.59
CA THR A 164 13.20 -3.73 -26.58
C THR A 164 12.59 -2.34 -26.34
N VAL A 165 11.29 -2.16 -26.60
CA VAL A 165 10.56 -0.93 -26.30
C VAL A 165 9.79 -1.12 -24.99
N VAL A 166 10.39 -0.66 -23.91
CA VAL A 166 9.79 -0.76 -22.57
C VAL A 166 8.72 0.31 -22.42
N LYS A 167 7.48 -0.11 -22.14
CA LYS A 167 6.30 0.77 -22.07
C LYS A 167 5.71 0.77 -20.65
N ALA A 168 5.01 1.86 -20.31
CA ALA A 168 4.24 1.95 -19.07
C ALA A 168 3.03 0.98 -19.10
N PRO A 169 2.85 0.12 -18.11
CA PRO A 169 1.72 -0.81 -18.05
C PRO A 169 0.41 -0.15 -17.62
N THR A 170 0.49 0.99 -16.93
CA THR A 170 -0.63 1.78 -16.41
C THR A 170 -0.33 3.27 -16.49
N ASP A 171 -1.37 4.08 -16.33
CA ASP A 171 -1.22 5.51 -16.08
C ASP A 171 -0.56 5.72 -14.71
N GLY A 172 0.28 6.74 -14.58
CA GLY A 172 0.93 7.00 -13.30
C GLY A 172 2.08 7.99 -13.37
N VAL A 173 2.90 7.98 -12.34
CA VAL A 173 4.10 8.83 -12.21
C VAL A 173 5.34 7.95 -12.20
N VAL A 174 6.34 8.33 -12.97
CA VAL A 174 7.64 7.65 -13.05
C VAL A 174 8.43 7.94 -11.78
N GLY A 175 8.93 6.90 -11.13
CA GLY A 175 9.80 6.99 -9.98
C GLY A 175 11.23 7.38 -10.34
N THR A 176 12.21 6.87 -9.56
CA THR A 176 13.64 7.07 -9.83
C THR A 176 14.10 6.27 -11.05
N LEU A 177 15.13 6.77 -11.72
CA LEU A 177 15.75 6.19 -12.91
C LEU A 177 17.21 5.82 -12.61
N PRO A 178 17.47 4.65 -11.99
CA PRO A 178 18.82 4.26 -11.60
C PRO A 178 19.73 3.98 -12.80
N TYR A 179 19.16 3.64 -13.96
CA TYR A 179 19.92 3.34 -15.18
C TYR A 179 19.82 4.48 -16.18
N ARG A 180 20.96 4.82 -16.80
CA ARG A 180 21.09 5.89 -17.80
C ARG A 180 21.35 5.32 -19.19
N VAL A 181 21.25 6.16 -20.20
CA VAL A 181 21.62 5.80 -21.58
C VAL A 181 23.03 5.25 -21.60
N GLY A 182 23.25 4.13 -22.31
CA GLY A 182 24.50 3.38 -22.35
C GLY A 182 24.67 2.30 -21.29
N ALA A 183 23.78 2.23 -20.27
CA ALA A 183 23.83 1.17 -19.29
C ALA A 183 23.39 -0.18 -19.89
N LEU A 184 24.10 -1.26 -19.55
CA LEU A 184 23.72 -2.61 -19.91
C LEU A 184 22.66 -3.10 -18.92
N VAL A 185 21.53 -3.59 -19.45
CA VAL A 185 20.40 -4.11 -18.68
C VAL A 185 20.03 -5.53 -19.12
N SER A 186 19.42 -6.28 -18.23
CA SER A 186 18.93 -7.65 -18.48
C SER A 186 17.77 -7.97 -17.57
N ALA A 187 17.06 -9.07 -17.82
CA ALA A 187 15.96 -9.54 -16.96
C ALA A 187 16.39 -9.85 -15.51
N SER A 188 17.69 -10.01 -15.26
CA SER A 188 18.26 -10.39 -13.96
C SER A 188 18.87 -9.23 -13.18
N ILE A 189 18.59 -7.98 -13.55
CA ILE A 189 19.13 -6.82 -12.80
C ILE A 189 18.54 -6.75 -11.39
N PRO A 190 19.31 -6.35 -10.37
CA PRO A 190 18.88 -6.32 -8.98
C PRO A 190 17.84 -5.24 -8.68
N GLN A 191 17.82 -4.17 -9.48
CA GLN A 191 16.89 -3.05 -9.32
C GLN A 191 16.06 -2.86 -10.59
N PRO A 192 14.79 -2.43 -10.50
CA PRO A 192 13.99 -2.13 -11.66
C PRO A 192 14.55 -0.93 -12.44
N LEU A 193 14.21 -0.84 -13.73
CA LEU A 193 14.53 0.34 -14.55
C LEU A 193 13.88 1.61 -14.00
N THR A 194 12.68 1.47 -13.51
CA THR A 194 11.91 2.47 -12.78
C THR A 194 10.70 1.81 -12.13
N THR A 195 9.99 2.58 -11.30
CA THR A 195 8.66 2.20 -10.81
C THR A 195 7.64 3.18 -11.37
N VAL A 196 6.53 2.69 -11.89
CA VAL A 196 5.38 3.53 -12.28
C VAL A 196 4.32 3.38 -11.20
N SER A 197 3.99 4.49 -10.53
CA SER A 197 3.05 4.55 -9.42
C SER A 197 1.77 5.25 -9.86
N ASP A 198 0.63 4.57 -9.75
CA ASP A 198 -0.68 5.19 -9.90
C ASP A 198 -1.06 5.87 -8.57
N ASN A 199 -0.89 7.20 -8.56
CA ASN A 199 -1.17 8.04 -7.39
C ASN A 199 -2.54 8.74 -7.46
N SER A 200 -3.44 8.30 -8.35
CA SER A 200 -4.80 8.88 -8.45
C SER A 200 -5.63 8.63 -7.20
N GLU A 201 -5.45 7.47 -6.61
CA GLU A 201 -6.01 7.03 -5.35
C GLU A 201 -4.90 6.42 -4.50
N MET A 202 -4.87 6.73 -3.22
CA MET A 202 -3.84 6.25 -2.32
C MET A 202 -4.40 5.23 -1.35
N TYR A 203 -3.70 4.14 -1.21
CA TYR A 203 -4.00 3.12 -0.21
C TYR A 203 -3.17 3.34 1.04
N VAL A 204 -3.85 3.54 2.15
CA VAL A 204 -3.22 3.73 3.45
C VAL A 204 -3.39 2.46 4.26
N TYR A 205 -2.27 1.83 4.57
CA TYR A 205 -2.20 0.60 5.36
C TYR A 205 -1.90 0.94 6.80
N PHE A 206 -2.70 0.44 7.71
CA PHE A 206 -2.50 0.58 9.15
C PHE A 206 -2.86 -0.72 9.85
N SER A 207 -2.37 -0.91 11.07
CA SER A 207 -2.61 -2.13 11.84
C SER A 207 -3.31 -1.83 13.13
N MET A 208 -4.25 -2.70 13.51
CA MET A 208 -4.87 -2.69 14.83
C MET A 208 -4.72 -4.05 15.50
N THR A 209 -4.80 -4.07 16.81
CA THR A 209 -4.71 -5.32 17.57
C THR A 209 -5.95 -6.19 17.36
N GLU A 210 -5.79 -7.51 17.50
CA GLU A 210 -6.90 -8.46 17.44
C GLU A 210 -8.04 -8.09 18.40
N ASN A 211 -7.70 -7.68 19.62
CA ASN A 211 -8.70 -7.29 20.63
C ASN A 211 -9.56 -6.10 20.16
N GLN A 212 -8.95 -5.11 19.50
CA GLN A 212 -9.68 -3.97 18.96
C GLN A 212 -10.59 -4.39 17.80
N LEU A 213 -10.10 -5.26 16.91
CA LEU A 213 -10.92 -5.80 15.82
C LEU A 213 -12.10 -6.61 16.34
N LEU A 214 -11.89 -7.46 17.35
CA LEU A 214 -12.96 -8.24 17.98
C LEU A 214 -14.01 -7.32 18.63
N ALA A 215 -13.59 -6.24 19.31
CA ALA A 215 -14.51 -5.24 19.87
C ALA A 215 -15.36 -4.59 18.79
N LEU A 216 -14.75 -4.16 17.68
CA LEU A 216 -15.47 -3.59 16.53
C LEU A 216 -16.41 -4.61 15.89
N THR A 217 -15.97 -5.86 15.69
CA THR A 217 -16.80 -6.90 15.08
C THR A 217 -18.00 -7.24 15.97
N ARG A 218 -17.83 -7.26 17.30
CA ARG A 218 -18.96 -7.45 18.23
C ARG A 218 -19.94 -6.29 18.22
N GLN A 219 -19.47 -5.07 18.00
CA GLN A 219 -20.32 -3.88 17.92
C GLN A 219 -21.15 -3.84 16.65
N TYR A 220 -20.61 -4.29 15.51
CA TYR A 220 -21.27 -4.21 14.20
C TYR A 220 -21.81 -5.55 13.67
N GLY A 221 -21.53 -6.68 14.34
CA GLY A 221 -22.08 -8.00 14.03
C GLY A 221 -21.14 -8.87 13.18
N SER A 222 -20.62 -8.38 12.07
CA SER A 222 -19.71 -9.11 11.19
C SER A 222 -18.64 -8.21 10.60
N ILE A 223 -17.53 -8.78 10.09
CA ILE A 223 -16.47 -8.01 9.41
C ILE A 223 -17.03 -7.23 8.21
N ALA A 224 -17.94 -7.83 7.44
CA ALA A 224 -18.55 -7.19 6.28
C ALA A 224 -19.47 -6.02 6.66
N GLU A 225 -20.21 -6.14 7.77
CA GLU A 225 -21.03 -5.07 8.32
C GLU A 225 -20.17 -3.98 8.97
N THR A 226 -19.09 -4.36 9.63
CA THR A 226 -18.10 -3.44 10.18
C THR A 226 -17.53 -2.54 9.06
N LEU A 227 -17.11 -3.11 7.94
CA LEU A 227 -16.59 -2.34 6.80
C LEU A 227 -17.63 -1.36 6.21
N LYS A 228 -18.90 -1.74 6.18
CA LYS A 228 -19.99 -0.87 5.66
C LYS A 228 -20.37 0.24 6.63
N SER A 229 -20.32 -0.05 7.91
CA SER A 229 -20.80 0.83 9.00
C SER A 229 -19.68 1.67 9.62
N MET A 230 -18.42 1.37 9.29
CA MET A 230 -17.26 2.15 9.75
C MET A 230 -17.38 3.60 9.27
N PRO A 231 -17.19 4.57 10.17
CA PRO A 231 -17.13 5.98 9.79
C PRO A 231 -15.94 6.23 8.87
N GLY A 232 -15.99 7.34 8.12
CA GLY A 232 -14.85 7.80 7.35
C GLY A 232 -13.64 8.04 8.26
N VAL A 233 -12.46 7.70 7.77
CA VAL A 233 -11.20 7.87 8.49
C VAL A 233 -10.49 9.12 8.01
N GLN A 234 -9.79 9.80 8.91
CA GLN A 234 -8.95 10.94 8.58
C GLN A 234 -7.49 10.52 8.54
N LEU A 235 -6.72 11.15 7.66
CA LEU A 235 -5.28 10.92 7.56
C LEU A 235 -4.55 12.14 8.12
N GLN A 236 -3.76 11.96 9.14
CA GLN A 236 -2.81 12.93 9.62
C GLN A 236 -1.46 12.68 8.95
N LEU A 237 -0.93 13.69 8.30
CA LEU A 237 0.36 13.62 7.63
C LEU A 237 1.53 13.69 8.63
N SER A 238 2.73 13.42 8.17
CA SER A 238 3.94 13.43 9.01
C SER A 238 4.31 14.81 9.56
N ASP A 239 3.80 15.89 8.97
CA ASP A 239 3.94 17.26 9.46
C ASP A 239 2.93 17.66 10.55
N GLY A 240 2.02 16.72 10.91
CA GLY A 240 0.95 16.93 11.88
C GLY A 240 -0.33 17.53 11.28
N SER A 241 -0.33 17.94 10.03
CA SER A 241 -1.54 18.44 9.35
C SER A 241 -2.52 17.30 9.05
N THR A 242 -3.81 17.61 9.02
CA THR A 242 -4.84 16.67 8.61
C THR A 242 -5.08 16.81 7.11
N TYR A 243 -5.13 15.69 6.40
CA TYR A 243 -5.43 15.65 4.98
C TYR A 243 -6.90 16.02 4.73
N ASP A 244 -7.15 16.86 3.72
CA ASP A 244 -8.50 17.43 3.46
C ASP A 244 -9.55 16.42 3.02
N GLN A 245 -9.11 15.28 2.47
CA GLN A 245 -10.03 14.23 1.99
C GLN A 245 -10.21 13.16 3.05
N THR A 246 -11.46 12.73 3.23
CA THR A 246 -11.80 11.63 4.11
C THR A 246 -11.61 10.31 3.38
N GLY A 247 -10.93 9.38 4.00
CA GLY A 247 -10.74 8.02 3.49
C GLY A 247 -11.84 7.07 3.95
N ARG A 248 -11.94 5.95 3.25
CA ARG A 248 -12.83 4.84 3.59
C ARG A 248 -12.03 3.56 3.76
N VAL A 249 -12.29 2.83 4.84
CA VAL A 249 -11.71 1.49 5.02
C VAL A 249 -12.39 0.53 4.05
N GLU A 250 -11.59 -0.09 3.17
CA GLU A 250 -12.08 -0.99 2.12
C GLU A 250 -11.88 -2.45 2.45
N SER A 251 -10.80 -2.76 3.17
CA SER A 251 -10.49 -4.15 3.47
C SER A 251 -9.85 -4.31 4.85
N ILE A 252 -10.14 -5.45 5.45
CA ILE A 252 -9.51 -5.95 6.67
C ILE A 252 -8.86 -7.27 6.30
N SER A 253 -7.59 -7.45 6.66
CA SER A 253 -6.89 -8.72 6.42
C SER A 253 -7.60 -9.87 7.11
N GLY A 254 -7.78 -10.98 6.39
CA GLY A 254 -8.30 -12.23 6.97
C GLY A 254 -7.26 -13.02 7.78
N VAL A 255 -6.03 -12.51 7.89
CA VAL A 255 -4.92 -13.17 8.58
C VAL A 255 -4.35 -12.23 9.64
N ILE A 256 -4.15 -12.75 10.85
CA ILE A 256 -3.49 -12.06 11.95
C ILE A 256 -2.00 -12.32 11.83
N ASP A 257 -1.20 -11.27 11.92
CA ASP A 257 0.25 -11.41 12.03
C ASP A 257 0.59 -11.97 13.42
N THR A 258 1.07 -13.21 13.44
CA THR A 258 1.35 -13.95 14.68
C THR A 258 2.52 -13.36 15.47
N SER A 259 3.38 -12.58 14.85
CA SER A 259 4.52 -11.94 15.50
C SER A 259 4.11 -10.70 16.32
N THR A 260 3.09 -10.00 15.86
CA THR A 260 2.61 -8.73 16.46
C THR A 260 1.21 -8.82 17.07
N GLY A 261 0.45 -9.91 16.79
CA GLY A 261 -0.95 -10.05 17.20
C GLY A 261 -1.86 -8.97 16.58
N SER A 262 -1.49 -8.48 15.40
CA SER A 262 -2.21 -7.39 14.73
C SER A 262 -2.81 -7.81 13.41
N VAL A 263 -3.84 -7.07 13.00
CA VAL A 263 -4.53 -7.21 11.72
C VAL A 263 -4.28 -5.97 10.89
N SER A 264 -3.93 -6.16 9.62
CA SER A 264 -3.73 -5.05 8.68
C SER A 264 -5.06 -4.63 8.05
N LEU A 265 -5.29 -3.32 8.02
CA LEU A 265 -6.43 -2.69 7.36
C LEU A 265 -5.92 -1.81 6.23
N ARG A 266 -6.76 -1.66 5.21
CA ARG A 266 -6.50 -0.75 4.09
C ARG A 266 -7.63 0.25 3.97
N ALA A 267 -7.28 1.53 3.97
CA ALA A 267 -8.20 2.62 3.65
C ALA A 267 -7.80 3.26 2.31
N ALA A 268 -8.79 3.63 1.51
CA ALA A 268 -8.59 4.35 0.26
C ALA A 268 -8.84 5.84 0.47
N PHE A 269 -7.95 6.66 -0.09
CA PHE A 269 -8.02 8.12 -0.05
C PHE A 269 -7.90 8.68 -1.46
N PRO A 270 -8.84 9.51 -1.92
CA PRO A 270 -8.70 10.24 -3.18
C PRO A 270 -7.49 11.18 -3.13
N ASN A 271 -6.72 11.29 -4.22
CA ASN A 271 -5.55 12.17 -4.27
C ASN A 271 -5.60 13.12 -5.49
N PRO A 272 -6.61 13.99 -5.60
CA PRO A 272 -6.80 14.83 -6.78
C PRO A 272 -5.65 15.80 -7.00
N ASN A 273 -5.06 16.31 -5.93
CA ASN A 273 -3.99 17.30 -5.98
C ASN A 273 -2.58 16.68 -6.08
N GLY A 274 -2.45 15.35 -5.99
CA GLY A 274 -1.17 14.67 -6.02
C GLY A 274 -0.27 14.95 -4.81
N LEU A 275 -0.84 15.40 -3.68
CA LEU A 275 -0.09 15.69 -2.45
C LEU A 275 0.50 14.44 -1.81
N LEU A 276 -0.25 13.34 -1.86
CA LEU A 276 0.18 12.06 -1.30
C LEU A 276 1.07 11.34 -2.31
N HIS A 277 2.17 10.78 -1.82
CA HIS A 277 3.12 10.00 -2.61
C HIS A 277 3.27 8.60 -2.03
N SER A 278 3.51 7.62 -2.88
CA SER A 278 3.83 6.26 -2.45
C SER A 278 5.12 6.23 -1.64
N GLY A 279 5.11 5.48 -0.54
CA GLY A 279 6.21 5.43 0.44
C GLY A 279 6.09 6.44 1.57
N GLY A 280 5.08 7.32 1.55
CA GLY A 280 4.80 8.24 2.65
C GLY A 280 4.35 7.53 3.93
N ALA A 281 4.50 8.21 5.06
CA ALA A 281 4.00 7.77 6.37
C ALA A 281 3.03 8.80 6.93
N GLY A 282 2.13 8.35 7.80
CA GLY A 282 1.17 9.19 8.49
C GLY A 282 0.46 8.42 9.59
N ASN A 283 -0.58 9.02 10.16
CA ASN A 283 -1.43 8.37 11.15
C ASN A 283 -2.88 8.37 10.65
N ILE A 284 -3.54 7.25 10.76
CA ILE A 284 -5.00 7.15 10.58
C ILE A 284 -5.69 7.51 11.88
N ILE A 285 -6.62 8.44 11.81
CA ILE A 285 -7.50 8.81 12.91
C ILE A 285 -8.84 8.12 12.65
N LEU A 286 -9.12 7.10 13.47
CA LEU A 286 -10.39 6.37 13.43
C LEU A 286 -11.27 6.83 14.59
N PRO A 287 -12.41 7.47 14.33
CA PRO A 287 -13.35 7.87 15.37
C PRO A 287 -14.03 6.64 15.96
N SER A 288 -13.93 6.46 17.28
CA SER A 288 -14.63 5.40 18.03
C SER A 288 -15.77 6.02 18.82
N ILE A 289 -17.00 5.65 18.49
CA ILE A 289 -18.19 6.18 19.15
C ILE A 289 -18.55 5.27 20.35
N TYR A 290 -18.45 5.84 21.54
CA TYR A 290 -18.91 5.21 22.79
C TYR A 290 -20.28 5.73 23.14
N LYS A 291 -21.30 4.86 23.06
CA LYS A 291 -22.68 5.20 23.39
C LYS A 291 -22.91 5.07 24.90
N ASP A 292 -23.81 5.91 25.41
CA ASP A 292 -24.23 5.90 26.83
C ASP A 292 -23.08 5.90 27.84
N CYS A 293 -21.97 6.58 27.51
CA CYS A 293 -20.80 6.65 28.39
C CYS A 293 -20.94 7.79 29.40
N ILE A 294 -20.34 7.59 30.57
CA ILE A 294 -20.23 8.60 31.61
C ILE A 294 -18.92 9.36 31.38
N ALA A 295 -19.01 10.63 31.01
CA ALA A 295 -17.85 11.50 30.84
C ALA A 295 -17.60 12.30 32.12
N VAL A 296 -16.40 12.13 32.70
CA VAL A 296 -15.95 12.86 33.89
C VAL A 296 -14.77 13.75 33.54
N PRO A 297 -14.78 15.05 33.94
CA PRO A 297 -13.61 15.88 33.75
C PRO A 297 -12.36 15.29 34.42
N GLN A 298 -11.24 15.32 33.74
CA GLN A 298 -9.97 14.81 34.27
C GLN A 298 -9.58 15.47 35.58
N ALA A 299 -9.88 16.76 35.76
CA ALA A 299 -9.63 17.50 36.98
C ALA A 299 -10.43 16.99 38.20
N ALA A 300 -11.51 16.21 37.99
CA ALA A 300 -12.32 15.61 39.05
C ALA A 300 -11.92 14.17 39.36
N THR A 301 -10.85 13.66 38.72
CA THR A 301 -10.34 12.30 38.90
C THR A 301 -9.03 12.33 39.66
N PHE A 302 -8.76 11.29 40.46
CA PHE A 302 -7.47 11.06 41.08
C PHE A 302 -7.04 9.60 40.85
N GLU A 303 -5.74 9.41 40.71
CA GLU A 303 -5.15 8.10 40.48
C GLU A 303 -4.56 7.54 41.79
N LEU A 304 -4.92 6.30 42.07
CA LEU A 304 -4.35 5.56 43.21
C LEU A 304 -4.11 4.11 42.76
N GLN A 305 -2.87 3.63 42.92
CA GLN A 305 -2.47 2.25 42.57
C GLN A 305 -2.90 1.86 41.11
N ASN A 306 -2.61 2.71 40.13
CA ASN A 306 -2.94 2.48 38.73
C ASN A 306 -4.44 2.36 38.43
N LYS A 307 -5.29 2.88 39.30
CA LYS A 307 -6.75 2.97 39.13
C LYS A 307 -7.22 4.40 39.26
N VAL A 308 -8.16 4.79 38.39
CA VAL A 308 -8.73 6.14 38.42
C VAL A 308 -10.01 6.13 39.26
N TYR A 309 -10.12 7.06 40.17
CA TYR A 309 -11.25 7.20 41.10
C TYR A 309 -11.88 8.58 40.97
N VAL A 310 -13.15 8.66 41.31
CA VAL A 310 -13.93 9.89 41.44
C VAL A 310 -14.69 9.89 42.73
N TYR A 311 -14.90 11.07 43.35
CA TYR A 311 -15.77 11.20 44.48
C TYR A 311 -17.23 11.32 44.02
N LYS A 312 -18.11 10.49 44.61
CA LYS A 312 -19.55 10.58 44.43
C LYS A 312 -20.16 11.27 45.64
N VAL A 313 -20.87 12.38 45.43
CA VAL A 313 -21.63 13.04 46.49
C VAL A 313 -22.87 12.22 46.79
N CYS A 314 -23.04 11.83 48.05
CA CYS A 314 -24.22 11.14 48.54
C CYS A 314 -25.00 12.10 49.43
N LEU A 315 -26.21 12.47 49.07
CA LEU A 315 -27.09 13.37 49.81
C LEU A 315 -27.67 12.75 51.09
N LEU A 316 -27.45 11.45 51.35
CA LEU A 316 -27.96 10.71 52.48
C LEU A 316 -27.09 10.75 53.78
N TYR A 317 -25.88 11.30 53.71
CA TYR A 317 -24.96 11.40 54.84
C TYR A 317 -24.64 12.86 55.17
N THR A 318 -25.63 13.61 55.66
CA THR A 318 -25.47 14.94 56.25
C THR A 318 -25.72 14.94 57.76
N SER A 319 -25.55 13.78 58.44
CA SER A 319 -25.59 13.77 59.90
C SER A 319 -24.15 13.65 60.40
N PRO A 320 -23.63 14.65 61.18
CA PRO A 320 -22.43 14.44 61.97
C PRO A 320 -22.72 13.35 62.99
N SER A 321 -21.95 12.28 62.94
CA SER A 321 -21.95 11.29 64.04
C SER A 321 -21.54 11.99 65.30
N PRO A 322 -22.23 11.73 66.47
CA PRO A 322 -21.90 12.32 67.74
C PRO A 322 -20.52 11.88 68.27
#